data_838b6af6f2f51b7263a1ed1b600e1b4d
#
_entry.id   838b6af6f2f51b7263a1ed1b600e1b4d
#
_cell.length_a   1.000
_cell.length_b   1.000
_cell.length_c   1.000
_cell.angle_alpha   90.00
_cell.angle_beta   90.00
_cell.angle_gamma   90.00
#
_symmetry.space_group_name_H-M   'P 1'
#
loop_
_entity.id
_entity.type
_entity.pdbx_description
1 polymer ?
#
loop_
_entity_poly.entity_id
_entity_poly.type
_entity_poly.pdbx_seq_one_letter_code
_entity_poly.pdbx_strand_id
1 'polypeptide(L)'
;MLQARIRRTAIALGLAAGMSVGTTISPSVGTVLADDVAGPSYLLVGGTGSSNIGVLRESNGRLTPVGQPVPTDTGTLSVAVTPNSRFAYVAHTVSRTLQGFRVGDDGALVRLENARLSPGQPIVGAVVSPDGKWLFATVGSITNEVQTYAIASSGALSLVDSVTIPGATSGLSIPVVSPDGRFLFAPSFIGATMDSYAIGADGRLTPTGPQVPTGDRPALPSVTPNGKYLYITNEGTNDVSGYRIAPDGALTPIGRFPTKAIPHGMAITPDGRFLYLPQTGGPGVNGFEIRDDGALVPLPGADAPAAPGHFPGRVVLSPDAQRLYAIDTLTTTGTAKVFTYRVQPNGALAATGEPPVDTGVTFSDGATGVFASPGPA
;
A
#
# COMPACT_ATOMS: atom_id res chain seq x y z
N MET A 1 -4.01 38.17 36.92
CA MET A 1 -5.26 37.74 37.51
C MET A 1 -6.11 37.20 36.38
N LEU A 2 -6.42 35.97 36.22
CA LEU A 2 -6.97 34.95 37.06
C LEU A 2 -6.63 33.58 36.47
N GLN A 3 -6.08 32.68 37.29
CA GLN A 3 -5.85 31.27 36.94
C GLN A 3 -7.15 30.49 37.00
N ALA A 4 -7.40 29.57 36.07
CA ALA A 4 -8.40 28.54 36.21
C ALA A 4 -7.75 27.15 36.11
N ARG A 5 -7.77 26.44 37.21
CA ARG A 5 -7.25 25.08 37.43
C ARG A 5 -8.17 24.04 36.80
N ILE A 6 -7.59 23.08 36.10
CA ILE A 6 -8.26 21.86 35.66
C ILE A 6 -8.22 20.85 36.79
N ARG A 7 -9.37 20.36 37.23
CA ARG A 7 -9.53 19.28 38.22
C ARG A 7 -9.48 17.92 37.54
N ARG A 8 -8.54 17.10 37.98
CA ARG A 8 -8.57 15.63 37.79
C ARG A 8 -9.59 15.03 38.74
N THR A 9 -10.50 14.19 38.25
CA THR A 9 -11.34 13.36 39.08
C THR A 9 -11.02 11.91 38.81
N ALA A 10 -10.37 11.28 39.76
CA ALA A 10 -10.25 9.82 39.86
C ALA A 10 -11.52 9.27 40.49
N ILE A 11 -12.08 8.18 39.95
CA ILE A 11 -13.15 7.41 40.61
C ILE A 11 -12.63 5.99 40.82
N ALA A 12 -12.69 5.59 42.07
CA ALA A 12 -12.23 4.33 42.62
C ALA A 12 -13.27 3.20 42.48
N LEU A 13 -12.73 1.98 42.56
CA LEU A 13 -13.41 0.68 42.56
C LEU A 13 -14.59 0.54 43.49
N GLY A 14 -15.59 -0.21 43.02
CA GLY A 14 -16.56 -0.92 43.86
C GLY A 14 -16.75 -2.34 43.33
N LEU A 15 -16.30 -3.33 44.13
CA LEU A 15 -16.60 -4.76 43.92
C LEU A 15 -18.04 -5.07 44.34
N ALA A 16 -18.76 -5.80 43.50
CA ALA A 16 -19.86 -6.66 43.96
C ALA A 16 -19.94 -7.90 43.06
N ALA A 17 -19.93 -9.05 43.67
CA ALA A 17 -19.97 -10.38 43.03
C ALA A 17 -21.40 -10.76 42.62
N GLY A 18 -21.54 -11.56 41.58
CA GLY A 18 -22.68 -12.44 41.38
C GLY A 18 -23.15 -12.72 39.98
N MET A 19 -22.96 -13.97 39.56
CA MET A 19 -23.72 -14.76 38.58
C MET A 19 -23.33 -14.71 37.09
N SER A 20 -22.85 -15.86 36.66
CA SER A 20 -22.54 -16.31 35.32
C SER A 20 -23.72 -16.31 34.34
N VAL A 21 -23.57 -15.66 33.23
CA VAL A 21 -24.20 -16.03 31.96
C VAL A 21 -23.10 -15.93 30.88
N GLY A 22 -22.84 -17.07 30.24
CA GLY A 22 -21.81 -17.13 29.18
C GLY A 22 -22.21 -16.31 27.98
N THR A 23 -21.46 -15.28 27.73
CA THR A 23 -21.39 -14.57 26.46
C THR A 23 -20.00 -14.72 25.93
N THR A 24 -19.90 -15.43 24.82
CA THR A 24 -18.68 -15.51 23.99
C THR A 24 -18.30 -14.10 23.56
N ILE A 25 -17.25 -13.55 24.15
CA ILE A 25 -16.65 -12.30 23.73
C ILE A 25 -15.75 -12.65 22.56
N SER A 26 -16.17 -12.35 21.33
CA SER A 26 -15.26 -12.25 20.21
C SER A 26 -14.26 -11.14 20.49
N PRO A 27 -12.96 -11.35 20.33
CA PRO A 27 -12.01 -10.25 20.43
C PRO A 27 -12.31 -9.27 19.29
N SER A 28 -12.83 -8.10 19.63
CA SER A 28 -12.83 -6.96 18.72
C SER A 28 -11.37 -6.65 18.41
N VAL A 29 -10.97 -6.84 17.15
CA VAL A 29 -9.74 -6.26 16.64
C VAL A 29 -9.88 -4.75 16.82
N GLY A 30 -9.19 -4.23 17.81
CA GLY A 30 -9.16 -2.81 18.09
C GLY A 30 -8.56 -2.11 16.87
N THR A 31 -9.40 -1.35 16.18
CA THR A 31 -8.92 -0.30 15.29
C THR A 31 -8.05 0.59 16.16
N VAL A 32 -6.75 0.57 15.95
CA VAL A 32 -5.84 1.58 16.51
C VAL A 32 -6.28 2.88 15.83
N LEU A 33 -7.09 3.65 16.56
CA LEU A 33 -7.43 5.00 16.15
C LEU A 33 -6.12 5.81 16.13
N ALA A 34 -5.94 6.56 15.08
CA ALA A 34 -4.72 7.31 14.75
C ALA A 34 -4.36 8.45 15.73
N ASP A 35 -4.94 8.47 16.92
CA ASP A 35 -4.75 9.56 17.91
C ASP A 35 -3.46 9.45 18.74
N ASP A 36 -2.65 8.37 18.61
CA ASP A 36 -1.44 8.15 19.40
C ASP A 36 -0.13 8.10 18.60
N VAL A 37 -0.12 8.43 17.30
CA VAL A 37 1.15 8.53 16.56
C VAL A 37 1.71 9.94 16.70
N ALA A 38 2.33 10.22 17.84
CA ALA A 38 2.94 11.52 18.19
C ALA A 38 4.28 11.80 17.46
N GLY A 39 4.54 11.14 16.33
CA GLY A 39 5.76 11.32 15.54
C GLY A 39 5.49 11.84 14.13
N PRO A 40 6.49 12.40 13.45
CA PRO A 40 6.37 12.80 12.06
C PRO A 40 6.19 11.59 11.16
N SER A 41 5.39 11.72 10.10
CA SER A 41 5.22 10.71 9.06
C SER A 41 6.04 11.07 7.83
N TYR A 42 6.55 10.06 7.14
CA TYR A 42 7.40 10.23 5.96
C TYR A 42 6.82 9.47 4.77
N LEU A 43 6.56 10.16 3.68
CA LEU A 43 6.17 9.57 2.42
C LEU A 43 7.43 9.18 1.65
N LEU A 44 7.60 7.88 1.39
CA LEU A 44 8.72 7.34 0.62
C LEU A 44 8.27 7.15 -0.83
N VAL A 45 8.98 7.77 -1.76
CA VAL A 45 8.66 7.71 -3.20
C VAL A 45 9.85 7.12 -3.95
N GLY A 46 9.68 5.92 -4.50
CA GLY A 46 10.72 5.25 -5.29
C GLY A 46 10.82 5.84 -6.71
N GLY A 47 12.01 6.08 -7.17
CA GLY A 47 12.29 6.53 -8.53
C GLY A 47 12.88 5.41 -9.39
N THR A 48 12.06 4.81 -10.25
CA THR A 48 12.49 3.71 -11.14
C THR A 48 13.56 4.16 -12.10
N GLY A 49 13.41 5.36 -12.68
CA GLY A 49 14.37 5.94 -13.62
C GLY A 49 15.63 6.51 -12.96
N SER A 50 15.46 7.13 -11.79
CA SER A 50 16.60 7.77 -11.07
C SER A 50 17.31 6.85 -10.10
N SER A 51 16.78 5.64 -9.84
CA SER A 51 17.37 4.65 -8.91
C SER A 51 17.64 5.22 -7.52
N ASN A 52 16.64 5.87 -6.95
CA ASN A 52 16.71 6.49 -5.63
C ASN A 52 15.33 6.51 -4.95
N ILE A 53 15.28 6.94 -3.70
CA ILE A 53 14.04 7.18 -2.94
C ILE A 53 14.01 8.65 -2.52
N GLY A 54 12.96 9.36 -2.92
CA GLY A 54 12.60 10.64 -2.36
C GLY A 54 11.90 10.44 -1.00
N VAL A 55 12.28 11.20 0.00
CA VAL A 55 11.66 11.19 1.32
C VAL A 55 11.00 12.54 1.55
N LEU A 56 9.70 12.53 1.82
CA LEU A 56 8.93 13.74 2.10
C LEU A 56 8.35 13.64 3.52
N ARG A 57 8.67 14.59 4.38
CA ARG A 57 8.05 14.70 5.71
C ARG A 57 6.64 15.25 5.58
N GLU A 58 5.69 14.55 6.14
CA GLU A 58 4.33 15.02 6.31
C GLU A 58 4.19 15.69 7.68
N SER A 59 3.63 16.90 7.72
CA SER A 59 3.33 17.61 8.96
C SER A 59 2.14 18.52 8.71
N ASN A 60 1.07 18.32 9.47
CA ASN A 60 -0.17 19.09 9.38
C ASN A 60 -0.75 19.13 7.95
N GLY A 61 -0.59 18.01 7.24
CA GLY A 61 -1.06 17.84 5.86
C GLY A 61 -0.18 18.48 4.80
N ARG A 62 1.00 18.94 5.15
CA ARG A 62 1.96 19.51 4.22
C ARG A 62 3.16 18.59 4.06
N LEU A 63 3.53 18.33 2.81
CA LEU A 63 4.73 17.57 2.46
C LEU A 63 5.93 18.52 2.29
N THR A 64 7.07 18.14 2.84
CA THR A 64 8.36 18.84 2.64
C THR A 64 9.47 17.84 2.39
N PRO A 65 10.35 18.04 1.37
CA PRO A 65 11.47 17.14 1.12
C PRO A 65 12.43 17.05 2.32
N VAL A 66 12.93 15.83 2.60
CA VAL A 66 13.94 15.55 3.63
C VAL A 66 15.25 15.25 2.93
N GLY A 67 16.15 16.22 2.96
CA GLY A 67 17.48 16.06 2.35
C GLY A 67 17.44 15.81 0.84
N GLN A 68 18.47 15.13 0.34
CA GLN A 68 18.54 14.67 -1.04
C GLN A 68 17.95 13.26 -1.16
N PRO A 69 17.41 12.87 -2.34
CA PRO A 69 16.96 11.50 -2.56
C PRO A 69 18.04 10.46 -2.25
N VAL A 70 17.66 9.40 -1.57
CA VAL A 70 18.58 8.35 -1.11
C VAL A 70 18.88 7.38 -2.24
N PRO A 71 20.13 7.19 -2.66
CA PRO A 71 20.48 6.25 -3.73
C PRO A 71 20.10 4.81 -3.39
N THR A 72 19.59 4.08 -4.39
CA THR A 72 19.26 2.65 -4.31
C THR A 72 19.98 1.87 -5.40
N ASP A 73 19.72 0.56 -5.48
CA ASP A 73 20.10 -0.23 -6.65
C ASP A 73 19.21 0.16 -7.87
N THR A 74 19.59 -0.29 -9.08
CA THR A 74 18.95 0.18 -10.32
C THR A 74 17.57 -0.44 -10.54
N GLY A 75 16.60 0.40 -10.93
CA GLY A 75 15.24 -0.01 -11.26
C GLY A 75 14.35 -0.17 -10.03
N THR A 76 14.34 0.83 -9.15
CA THR A 76 13.46 0.91 -7.97
C THR A 76 12.00 0.86 -8.39
N LEU A 77 11.32 -0.25 -8.12
CA LEU A 77 9.93 -0.43 -8.55
C LEU A 77 8.94 -0.49 -7.38
N SER A 78 9.31 -1.12 -6.28
CA SER A 78 8.41 -1.28 -5.12
C SER A 78 9.12 -0.95 -3.82
N VAL A 79 8.42 -0.25 -2.93
CA VAL A 79 8.86 0.06 -1.57
C VAL A 79 7.82 -0.49 -0.60
N ALA A 80 8.24 -1.38 0.31
CA ALA A 80 7.42 -1.93 1.37
C ALA A 80 7.96 -1.49 2.73
N VAL A 81 7.09 -1.04 3.64
CA VAL A 81 7.46 -0.58 4.98
C VAL A 81 6.88 -1.54 6.01
N THR A 82 7.66 -1.85 7.04
CA THR A 82 7.16 -2.65 8.18
C THR A 82 6.09 -1.88 8.97
N PRO A 83 5.10 -2.57 9.57
CA PRO A 83 4.02 -1.90 10.33
C PRO A 83 4.53 -1.00 11.46
N ASN A 84 5.67 -1.37 12.08
CA ASN A 84 6.32 -0.52 13.09
C ASN A 84 7.17 0.60 12.48
N SER A 85 7.14 0.76 11.17
CA SER A 85 7.86 1.78 10.39
C SER A 85 9.39 1.83 10.60
N ARG A 86 10.00 0.78 11.17
CA ARG A 86 11.44 0.75 11.43
C ARG A 86 12.28 0.35 10.24
N PHE A 87 11.67 -0.38 9.29
CA PHE A 87 12.37 -0.90 8.11
C PHE A 87 11.56 -0.65 6.84
N ALA A 88 12.27 -0.33 5.78
CA ALA A 88 11.76 -0.26 4.42
C ALA A 88 12.54 -1.24 3.54
N TYR A 89 11.85 -1.96 2.66
CA TYR A 89 12.44 -2.90 1.70
C TYR A 89 12.10 -2.46 0.30
N VAL A 90 13.10 -2.44 -0.55
CA VAL A 90 13.04 -1.91 -1.91
C VAL A 90 13.32 -3.03 -2.90
N ALA A 91 12.39 -3.24 -3.81
CA ALA A 91 12.52 -4.20 -4.90
C ALA A 91 13.04 -3.50 -6.17
N HIS A 92 14.03 -4.12 -6.81
CA HIS A 92 14.67 -3.59 -8.00
C HIS A 92 14.55 -4.57 -9.16
N THR A 93 13.97 -4.11 -10.26
CA THR A 93 13.77 -4.95 -11.45
C THR A 93 15.03 -5.11 -12.29
N VAL A 94 15.83 -4.06 -12.43
CA VAL A 94 17.03 -4.05 -13.29
C VAL A 94 18.22 -4.71 -12.61
N SER A 95 18.56 -4.30 -11.39
CA SER A 95 19.63 -4.91 -10.61
C SER A 95 19.27 -6.27 -10.03
N ARG A 96 17.98 -6.66 -10.05
CA ARG A 96 17.48 -7.94 -9.52
C ARG A 96 17.82 -8.14 -8.04
N THR A 97 17.65 -7.07 -7.27
CA THR A 97 17.97 -7.06 -5.84
C THR A 97 16.77 -6.65 -5.00
N LEU A 98 16.70 -7.19 -3.80
CA LEU A 98 15.86 -6.71 -2.71
C LEU A 98 16.79 -6.09 -1.66
N GLN A 99 16.56 -4.84 -1.29
CA GLN A 99 17.42 -4.12 -0.35
C GLN A 99 16.64 -3.53 0.81
N GLY A 100 17.09 -3.80 2.04
CA GLY A 100 16.54 -3.23 3.25
C GLY A 100 17.21 -1.92 3.66
N PHE A 101 16.42 -1.06 4.30
CA PHE A 101 16.84 0.18 4.93
C PHE A 101 16.23 0.24 6.33
N ARG A 102 16.99 0.77 7.28
CA ARG A 102 16.44 1.23 8.54
C ARG A 102 15.91 2.65 8.34
N VAL A 103 14.71 2.91 8.84
CA VAL A 103 14.07 4.23 8.83
C VAL A 103 14.37 4.89 10.17
N GLY A 104 14.98 6.07 10.14
CA GLY A 104 15.25 6.89 11.32
C GLY A 104 14.04 7.75 11.71
N ASP A 105 14.00 8.22 12.94
CA ASP A 105 12.94 9.10 13.47
C ASP A 105 12.90 10.46 12.75
N ASP A 106 13.97 10.82 12.07
CA ASP A 106 14.10 12.00 11.22
C ASP A 106 13.76 11.73 9.74
N GLY A 107 13.37 10.49 9.40
CA GLY A 107 13.11 10.02 8.04
C GLY A 107 14.36 9.59 7.27
N ALA A 108 15.54 9.63 7.88
CA ALA A 108 16.76 9.16 7.24
C ALA A 108 16.67 7.65 6.92
N LEU A 109 17.11 7.27 5.72
CA LEU A 109 17.17 5.87 5.31
C LEU A 109 18.62 5.39 5.35
N VAL A 110 18.91 4.39 6.20
CA VAL A 110 20.24 3.79 6.33
C VAL A 110 20.19 2.36 5.79
N ARG A 111 21.05 2.06 4.80
CA ARG A 111 21.13 0.72 4.20
C ARG A 111 21.46 -0.34 5.24
N LEU A 112 20.82 -1.51 5.10
CA LEU A 112 21.09 -2.70 5.88
C LEU A 112 21.85 -3.70 5.01
N GLU A 113 23.14 -3.93 5.33
CA GLU A 113 23.98 -4.87 4.57
C GLU A 113 23.51 -6.32 4.70
N ASN A 114 22.91 -6.68 5.83
CA ASN A 114 22.33 -8.00 6.09
C ASN A 114 20.90 -8.18 5.55
N ALA A 115 20.38 -7.21 4.83
CA ALA A 115 19.07 -7.24 4.18
C ALA A 115 19.17 -6.91 2.68
N ARG A 116 20.30 -7.23 2.05
CA ARG A 116 20.47 -7.16 0.59
C ARG A 116 20.52 -8.55 0.00
N LEU A 117 19.53 -8.88 -0.84
CA LEU A 117 19.38 -10.19 -1.47
C LEU A 117 19.40 -10.07 -2.99
N SER A 118 19.88 -11.10 -3.67
CA SER A 118 19.95 -11.17 -5.14
C SER A 118 19.45 -12.53 -5.62
N PRO A 119 18.13 -12.71 -5.81
CA PRO A 119 17.56 -14.00 -6.22
C PRO A 119 17.89 -14.37 -7.69
N GLY A 120 18.61 -13.52 -8.41
CA GLY A 120 19.02 -13.77 -9.80
C GLY A 120 17.98 -13.40 -10.85
N GLN A 121 16.75 -13.14 -10.45
CA GLN A 121 15.64 -12.75 -11.32
C GLN A 121 15.14 -11.34 -10.93
N PRO A 122 14.49 -10.60 -11.85
CA PRO A 122 13.85 -9.33 -11.54
C PRO A 122 12.89 -9.46 -10.36
N ILE A 123 12.88 -8.47 -9.46
CA ILE A 123 11.92 -8.38 -8.38
C ILE A 123 10.95 -7.25 -8.72
N VAL A 124 9.67 -7.60 -8.88
CA VAL A 124 8.65 -6.67 -9.35
C VAL A 124 7.93 -6.02 -8.18
N GLY A 125 7.61 -6.76 -7.13
CA GLY A 125 6.88 -6.28 -5.99
C GLY A 125 7.36 -6.85 -4.68
N ALA A 126 7.14 -6.09 -3.62
CA ALA A 126 7.34 -6.55 -2.25
C ALA A 126 6.23 -6.01 -1.36
N VAL A 127 5.75 -6.81 -0.41
CA VAL A 127 4.79 -6.43 0.61
C VAL A 127 5.15 -7.07 1.93
N VAL A 128 4.95 -6.36 3.03
CA VAL A 128 5.18 -6.87 4.39
C VAL A 128 3.86 -7.32 4.99
N SER A 129 3.88 -8.44 5.74
CA SER A 129 2.71 -8.89 6.50
C SER A 129 2.30 -7.88 7.58
N PRO A 130 1.00 -7.79 7.95
CA PRO A 130 0.54 -6.86 8.99
C PRO A 130 1.17 -7.07 10.37
N ASP A 131 1.67 -8.27 10.67
CA ASP A 131 2.40 -8.56 11.92
C ASP A 131 3.92 -8.25 11.83
N GLY A 132 4.39 -7.83 10.65
CA GLY A 132 5.79 -7.46 10.40
C GLY A 132 6.78 -8.62 10.37
N LYS A 133 6.32 -9.88 10.38
CA LYS A 133 7.22 -11.05 10.41
C LYS A 133 7.69 -11.49 9.05
N TRP A 134 6.88 -11.26 8.01
CA TRP A 134 7.09 -11.79 6.68
C TRP A 134 7.16 -10.68 5.64
N LEU A 135 8.07 -10.84 4.69
CA LEU A 135 8.08 -10.08 3.46
C LEU A 135 7.83 -11.06 2.31
N PHE A 136 6.85 -10.74 1.46
CA PHE A 136 6.53 -11.48 0.25
C PHE A 136 7.01 -10.69 -0.95
N ALA A 137 7.83 -11.31 -1.79
CA ALA A 137 8.35 -10.68 -3.01
C ALA A 137 7.91 -11.47 -4.24
N THR A 138 7.43 -10.77 -5.25
CA THR A 138 7.17 -11.35 -6.58
C THR A 138 8.44 -11.28 -7.39
N VAL A 139 8.94 -12.45 -7.80
CA VAL A 139 10.23 -12.64 -8.45
C VAL A 139 10.04 -13.37 -9.78
N GLY A 140 10.70 -12.90 -10.81
CA GLY A 140 10.73 -13.58 -12.09
C GLY A 140 10.34 -12.72 -13.28
N SER A 141 10.65 -13.25 -14.47
CA SER A 141 10.25 -12.66 -15.75
C SER A 141 9.70 -13.73 -16.72
N ILE A 142 10.05 -15.00 -16.51
CA ILE A 142 9.60 -16.14 -17.32
C ILE A 142 8.93 -17.18 -16.43
N THR A 143 9.59 -17.60 -15.34
CA THR A 143 9.00 -18.35 -14.23
C THR A 143 8.73 -17.36 -13.11
N ASN A 144 7.48 -17.25 -12.71
CA ASN A 144 7.07 -16.29 -11.70
C ASN A 144 6.87 -16.99 -10.37
N GLU A 145 7.46 -16.44 -9.33
CA GLU A 145 7.43 -16.99 -7.97
C GLU A 145 7.01 -15.89 -6.99
N VAL A 146 6.34 -16.32 -5.93
CA VAL A 146 6.27 -15.55 -4.69
C VAL A 146 7.28 -16.15 -3.74
N GLN A 147 8.28 -15.38 -3.36
CA GLN A 147 9.26 -15.76 -2.33
C GLN A 147 8.88 -15.13 -1.00
N THR A 148 8.87 -15.94 0.06
CA THR A 148 8.62 -15.50 1.43
C THR A 148 9.94 -15.37 2.17
N TYR A 149 10.16 -14.24 2.81
CA TYR A 149 11.31 -13.97 3.66
C TYR A 149 10.87 -13.67 5.09
N ALA A 150 11.53 -14.30 6.06
CA ALA A 150 11.39 -13.90 7.47
C ALA A 150 12.15 -12.60 7.72
N ILE A 151 11.50 -11.68 8.46
CA ILE A 151 12.09 -10.41 8.88
C ILE A 151 12.55 -10.55 10.33
N ALA A 152 13.87 -10.47 10.55
CA ALA A 152 14.43 -10.46 11.90
C ALA A 152 14.22 -9.10 12.59
N SER A 153 14.37 -9.04 13.91
CA SER A 153 14.31 -7.79 14.70
C SER A 153 15.37 -6.76 14.28
N SER A 154 16.45 -7.20 13.62
CA SER A 154 17.48 -6.34 13.03
C SER A 154 17.12 -5.82 11.63
N GLY A 155 16.00 -6.26 11.04
CA GLY A 155 15.62 -6.01 9.66
C GLY A 155 16.27 -6.96 8.64
N ALA A 156 17.10 -7.91 9.07
CA ALA A 156 17.68 -8.92 8.19
C ALA A 156 16.62 -9.82 7.58
N LEU A 157 16.84 -10.26 6.33
CA LEU A 157 15.93 -11.13 5.59
C LEU A 157 16.53 -12.52 5.45
N SER A 158 15.71 -13.55 5.64
CA SER A 158 16.06 -14.95 5.36
C SER A 158 14.94 -15.64 4.57
N LEU A 159 15.30 -16.29 3.46
CA LEU A 159 14.34 -17.02 2.63
C LEU A 159 13.73 -18.19 3.42
N VAL A 160 12.40 -18.26 3.39
CA VAL A 160 11.60 -19.31 4.05
C VAL A 160 10.97 -20.24 3.03
N ASP A 161 10.41 -19.68 1.96
CA ASP A 161 9.64 -20.43 0.98
C ASP A 161 9.68 -19.77 -0.41
N SER A 162 9.42 -20.56 -1.44
CA SER A 162 9.21 -20.08 -2.80
C SER A 162 8.11 -20.90 -3.46
N VAL A 163 7.05 -20.22 -3.93
CA VAL A 163 5.90 -20.84 -4.59
C VAL A 163 5.81 -20.33 -6.01
N THR A 164 5.84 -21.24 -6.99
CA THR A 164 5.62 -20.89 -8.41
C THR A 164 4.16 -20.52 -8.64
N ILE A 165 3.91 -19.43 -9.33
CA ILE A 165 2.56 -19.02 -9.77
C ILE A 165 2.22 -19.78 -11.05
N PRO A 166 1.20 -20.64 -11.06
CA PRO A 166 0.85 -21.45 -12.23
C PRO A 166 0.41 -20.59 -13.41
N GLY A 167 0.86 -20.93 -14.62
CA GLY A 167 0.40 -20.29 -15.86
C GLY A 167 0.84 -18.83 -16.06
N ALA A 168 1.61 -18.27 -15.17
CA ALA A 168 2.15 -16.93 -15.32
C ALA A 168 3.28 -16.92 -16.36
N THR A 169 2.92 -16.64 -17.60
CA THR A 169 3.84 -16.58 -18.74
C THR A 169 4.47 -15.20 -18.90
N SER A 170 5.06 -14.64 -17.90
CA SER A 170 5.72 -13.34 -17.85
C SER A 170 4.87 -12.18 -17.28
N GLY A 171 5.53 -11.33 -16.54
CA GLY A 171 4.97 -10.11 -15.96
C GLY A 171 4.14 -10.35 -14.71
N LEU A 172 4.82 -10.39 -13.57
CA LEU A 172 4.15 -10.28 -12.27
C LEU A 172 3.72 -8.84 -12.01
N SER A 173 2.73 -8.71 -11.17
CA SER A 173 2.40 -7.45 -10.51
C SER A 173 2.74 -7.53 -9.01
N ILE A 174 2.43 -6.48 -8.28
CA ILE A 174 2.74 -6.38 -6.85
C ILE A 174 1.65 -7.11 -6.08
N PRO A 175 2.00 -8.01 -5.13
CA PRO A 175 1.02 -8.73 -4.33
C PRO A 175 0.43 -7.85 -3.23
N VAL A 176 -0.68 -8.30 -2.64
CA VAL A 176 -1.26 -7.69 -1.44
C VAL A 176 -1.56 -8.74 -0.39
N VAL A 177 -1.38 -8.39 0.87
CA VAL A 177 -1.75 -9.22 2.03
C VAL A 177 -3.08 -8.72 2.59
N SER A 178 -3.96 -9.65 3.00
CA SER A 178 -5.19 -9.28 3.71
C SER A 178 -4.89 -8.59 5.04
N PRO A 179 -5.75 -7.66 5.52
CA PRO A 179 -5.50 -6.91 6.77
C PRO A 179 -5.32 -7.77 8.00
N ASP A 180 -5.91 -8.97 8.03
CA ASP A 180 -5.76 -9.95 9.10
C ASP A 180 -4.49 -10.82 9.00
N GLY A 181 -3.69 -10.62 7.93
CA GLY A 181 -2.44 -11.35 7.69
C GLY A 181 -2.61 -12.80 7.25
N ARG A 182 -3.84 -13.26 6.97
CA ARG A 182 -4.11 -14.67 6.67
C ARG A 182 -3.92 -15.06 5.23
N PHE A 183 -4.06 -14.10 4.30
CA PHE A 183 -4.07 -14.38 2.86
C PHE A 183 -3.15 -13.44 2.10
N LEU A 184 -2.53 -13.99 1.06
CA LEU A 184 -1.78 -13.26 0.04
C LEU A 184 -2.52 -13.41 -1.30
N PHE A 185 -2.65 -12.30 -2.03
CA PHE A 185 -3.20 -12.27 -3.38
C PHE A 185 -2.13 -11.78 -4.35
N ALA A 186 -1.84 -12.60 -5.35
CA ALA A 186 -0.76 -12.37 -6.32
C ALA A 186 -1.32 -12.31 -7.75
N PRO A 187 -1.36 -11.13 -8.38
CA PRO A 187 -1.83 -10.99 -9.75
C PRO A 187 -0.76 -11.35 -10.77
N SER A 188 -1.19 -11.90 -11.91
CA SER A 188 -0.39 -12.11 -13.09
C SER A 188 -0.71 -11.05 -14.16
N PHE A 189 0.21 -10.13 -14.39
CA PHE A 189 0.02 -8.95 -15.26
C PHE A 189 -0.27 -9.36 -16.73
N ILE A 190 0.48 -10.31 -17.27
CA ILE A 190 0.28 -10.81 -18.65
C ILE A 190 -0.78 -11.91 -18.68
N GLY A 191 -0.84 -12.75 -17.64
CA GLY A 191 -1.81 -13.85 -17.55
C GLY A 191 -3.25 -13.41 -17.35
N ALA A 192 -3.48 -12.14 -16.95
CA ALA A 192 -4.80 -11.59 -16.64
C ALA A 192 -5.55 -12.44 -15.60
N THR A 193 -4.85 -12.85 -14.55
CA THR A 193 -5.38 -13.71 -13.48
C THR A 193 -4.92 -13.23 -12.09
N MET A 194 -5.60 -13.75 -11.06
CA MET A 194 -5.26 -13.57 -9.66
C MET A 194 -5.19 -14.93 -8.97
N ASP A 195 -4.10 -15.16 -8.27
CA ASP A 195 -3.91 -16.30 -7.38
C ASP A 195 -4.12 -15.91 -5.92
N SER A 196 -4.63 -16.82 -5.12
CA SER A 196 -4.83 -16.62 -3.69
C SER A 196 -4.18 -17.74 -2.86
N TYR A 197 -3.51 -17.34 -1.78
CA TYR A 197 -2.75 -18.21 -0.90
C TYR A 197 -3.10 -17.95 0.55
N ALA A 198 -3.22 -19.00 1.35
CA ALA A 198 -3.19 -18.91 2.82
C ALA A 198 -1.73 -18.76 3.28
N ILE A 199 -1.50 -17.87 4.23
CA ILE A 199 -0.21 -17.63 4.86
C ILE A 199 -0.15 -18.49 6.14
N GLY A 200 0.73 -19.48 6.17
CA GLY A 200 0.98 -20.31 7.35
C GLY A 200 1.67 -19.55 8.48
N ALA A 201 1.57 -20.04 9.69
CA ALA A 201 2.27 -19.47 10.85
C ALA A 201 3.81 -19.50 10.70
N ASP A 202 4.32 -20.33 9.81
CA ASP A 202 5.71 -20.46 9.41
C ASP A 202 6.07 -19.63 8.15
N GLY A 203 5.13 -18.84 7.63
CA GLY A 203 5.28 -18.01 6.43
C GLY A 203 5.10 -18.74 5.10
N ARG A 204 4.85 -20.05 5.11
CA ARG A 204 4.63 -20.82 3.89
C ARG A 204 3.29 -20.49 3.25
N LEU A 205 3.27 -20.49 1.92
CA LEU A 205 2.09 -20.19 1.13
C LEU A 205 1.42 -21.47 0.63
N THR A 206 0.10 -21.57 0.85
CA THR A 206 -0.72 -22.69 0.36
C THR A 206 -1.87 -22.12 -0.49
N PRO A 207 -2.07 -22.56 -1.76
CA PRO A 207 -3.19 -22.11 -2.58
C PRO A 207 -4.54 -22.33 -1.87
N THR A 208 -5.43 -21.32 -1.94
CA THR A 208 -6.76 -21.38 -1.29
C THR A 208 -7.89 -21.72 -2.28
N GLY A 209 -7.61 -21.74 -3.58
CA GLY A 209 -8.60 -22.02 -4.60
C GLY A 209 -7.99 -21.98 -6.00
N PRO A 210 -8.82 -22.14 -7.03
CA PRO A 210 -8.38 -21.96 -8.39
C PRO A 210 -8.06 -20.50 -8.68
N GLN A 211 -7.21 -20.29 -9.65
CA GLN A 211 -6.93 -18.98 -10.24
C GLN A 211 -8.22 -18.34 -10.76
N VAL A 212 -8.44 -17.05 -10.49
CA VAL A 212 -9.60 -16.30 -10.98
C VAL A 212 -9.18 -15.31 -12.08
N PRO A 213 -10.04 -15.09 -13.11
CA PRO A 213 -9.74 -14.11 -14.15
C PRO A 213 -9.85 -12.68 -13.65
N THR A 214 -9.00 -11.79 -14.17
CA THR A 214 -9.06 -10.33 -14.02
C THR A 214 -9.44 -9.66 -15.35
N GLY A 215 -9.28 -8.36 -15.47
CA GLY A 215 -9.14 -7.69 -16.76
C GLY A 215 -7.72 -7.82 -17.29
N ASP A 216 -7.45 -7.22 -18.46
CA ASP A 216 -6.13 -7.24 -19.07
C ASP A 216 -5.15 -6.33 -18.32
N ARG A 217 -3.93 -6.81 -18.08
CA ARG A 217 -2.86 -6.13 -17.34
C ARG A 217 -3.28 -5.69 -15.93
N PRO A 218 -3.62 -6.64 -15.05
CA PRO A 218 -3.98 -6.32 -13.67
C PRO A 218 -2.77 -5.77 -12.90
N ALA A 219 -2.95 -4.64 -12.22
CA ALA A 219 -1.90 -3.96 -11.47
C ALA A 219 -2.39 -3.52 -10.10
N LEU A 220 -1.52 -3.65 -9.08
CA LEU A 220 -1.66 -3.08 -7.75
C LEU A 220 -3.03 -3.34 -7.06
N PRO A 221 -3.25 -4.57 -6.59
CA PRO A 221 -4.46 -4.91 -5.85
C PRO A 221 -4.52 -4.21 -4.49
N SER A 222 -5.73 -4.01 -3.99
CA SER A 222 -6.00 -3.53 -2.63
C SER A 222 -7.14 -4.31 -2.00
N VAL A 223 -7.02 -4.59 -0.70
CA VAL A 223 -8.07 -5.23 0.11
C VAL A 223 -8.73 -4.18 0.99
N THR A 224 -10.06 -4.24 1.11
CA THR A 224 -10.78 -3.36 2.04
C THR A 224 -10.32 -3.60 3.48
N PRO A 225 -10.33 -2.57 4.36
CA PRO A 225 -9.86 -2.70 5.75
C PRO A 225 -10.57 -3.79 6.56
N ASN A 226 -11.83 -4.08 6.22
CA ASN A 226 -12.61 -5.17 6.84
C ASN A 226 -12.30 -6.57 6.28
N GLY A 227 -11.38 -6.69 5.31
CA GLY A 227 -10.97 -7.95 4.69
C GLY A 227 -12.02 -8.60 3.78
N LYS A 228 -13.15 -7.95 3.47
CA LYS A 228 -14.26 -8.57 2.75
C LYS A 228 -14.10 -8.55 1.23
N TYR A 229 -13.46 -7.51 0.70
CA TYR A 229 -13.36 -7.29 -0.74
C TYR A 229 -11.94 -7.01 -1.17
N LEU A 230 -11.60 -7.51 -2.35
CA LEU A 230 -10.36 -7.21 -3.05
C LEU A 230 -10.71 -6.53 -4.38
N TYR A 231 -9.98 -5.47 -4.69
CA TYR A 231 -10.06 -4.77 -5.98
C TYR A 231 -8.70 -4.74 -6.65
N ILE A 232 -8.70 -4.80 -7.97
CA ILE A 232 -7.49 -4.64 -8.77
C ILE A 232 -7.77 -3.82 -10.03
N THR A 233 -6.93 -2.85 -10.31
CA THR A 233 -6.97 -2.06 -11.54
C THR A 233 -6.48 -2.89 -12.72
N ASN A 234 -7.11 -2.74 -13.88
CA ASN A 234 -6.73 -3.41 -15.12
C ASN A 234 -6.38 -2.34 -16.16
N GLU A 235 -5.10 -2.17 -16.41
CA GLU A 235 -4.59 -1.10 -17.29
C GLU A 235 -5.00 -1.28 -18.75
N GLY A 236 -5.07 -2.54 -19.20
CA GLY A 236 -5.40 -2.87 -20.60
C GLY A 236 -6.88 -2.72 -20.90
N THR A 237 -7.76 -3.01 -19.95
CA THR A 237 -9.22 -2.94 -20.15
C THR A 237 -9.88 -1.71 -19.54
N ASN A 238 -9.12 -0.84 -18.88
CA ASN A 238 -9.60 0.41 -18.27
C ASN A 238 -10.76 0.18 -17.30
N ASP A 239 -10.61 -0.76 -16.39
CA ASP A 239 -11.60 -1.06 -15.35
C ASP A 239 -10.94 -1.55 -14.05
N VAL A 240 -11.77 -1.78 -13.05
CA VAL A 240 -11.40 -2.44 -11.79
C VAL A 240 -12.14 -3.75 -11.71
N SER A 241 -11.44 -4.87 -11.52
CA SER A 241 -12.05 -6.14 -11.14
C SER A 241 -12.25 -6.17 -9.62
N GLY A 242 -13.46 -6.54 -9.17
CA GLY A 242 -13.79 -6.70 -7.76
C GLY A 242 -14.09 -8.16 -7.41
N TYR A 243 -13.66 -8.55 -6.21
CA TYR A 243 -13.87 -9.90 -5.68
C TYR A 243 -14.33 -9.83 -4.22
N ARG A 244 -15.19 -10.77 -3.85
CA ARG A 244 -15.46 -11.10 -2.45
C ARG A 244 -14.43 -12.11 -1.98
N ILE A 245 -13.86 -11.88 -0.81
CA ILE A 245 -12.93 -12.80 -0.14
C ILE A 245 -13.74 -13.69 0.78
N ALA A 246 -13.69 -14.99 0.58
CA ALA A 246 -14.33 -15.98 1.45
C ALA A 246 -13.49 -16.20 2.75
N PRO A 247 -14.07 -16.78 3.80
CA PRO A 247 -13.35 -17.05 5.06
C PRO A 247 -12.12 -17.96 4.93
N ASP A 248 -12.04 -18.73 3.87
CA ASP A 248 -10.90 -19.58 3.49
C ASP A 248 -9.91 -18.92 2.51
N GLY A 249 -10.17 -17.67 2.12
CA GLY A 249 -9.35 -16.88 1.20
C GLY A 249 -9.67 -17.07 -0.29
N ALA A 250 -10.64 -17.93 -0.63
CA ALA A 250 -11.09 -18.08 -2.01
C ALA A 250 -11.75 -16.78 -2.52
N LEU A 251 -11.53 -16.48 -3.80
CA LEU A 251 -12.06 -15.28 -4.44
C LEU A 251 -13.29 -15.60 -5.30
N THR A 252 -14.34 -14.80 -5.11
CA THR A 252 -15.54 -14.84 -5.96
C THR A 252 -15.69 -13.48 -6.65
N PRO A 253 -15.72 -13.43 -8.00
CA PRO A 253 -15.93 -12.17 -8.73
C PRO A 253 -17.27 -11.52 -8.35
N ILE A 254 -17.27 -10.21 -8.12
CA ILE A 254 -18.49 -9.40 -7.87
C ILE A 254 -18.80 -8.45 -9.01
N GLY A 255 -17.82 -8.20 -9.88
CA GLY A 255 -18.04 -7.37 -11.05
C GLY A 255 -16.74 -6.77 -11.60
N ARG A 256 -16.91 -6.07 -12.73
CA ARG A 256 -15.90 -5.20 -13.33
C ARG A 256 -16.50 -3.80 -13.43
N PHE A 257 -15.74 -2.81 -12.96
CA PHE A 257 -16.21 -1.43 -12.80
C PHE A 257 -15.42 -0.53 -13.74
N PRO A 258 -16.05 0.07 -14.76
CA PRO A 258 -15.39 0.90 -15.74
C PRO A 258 -14.68 2.09 -15.07
N THR A 259 -13.49 2.39 -15.58
CA THR A 259 -12.72 3.59 -15.23
C THR A 259 -12.46 4.44 -16.47
N LYS A 260 -11.69 5.51 -16.34
CA LYS A 260 -11.13 6.24 -17.48
C LYS A 260 -9.87 5.52 -17.98
N ALA A 261 -8.91 6.21 -18.55
CA ALA A 261 -7.76 5.57 -19.22
C ALA A 261 -6.63 5.18 -18.25
N ILE A 262 -6.15 3.95 -18.37
CA ILE A 262 -4.99 3.38 -17.67
C ILE A 262 -5.05 3.63 -16.15
N PRO A 263 -5.99 2.97 -15.44
CA PRO A 263 -6.03 3.03 -13.97
C PRO A 263 -4.81 2.30 -13.41
N HIS A 264 -4.09 2.90 -12.45
CA HIS A 264 -2.86 2.31 -11.93
C HIS A 264 -2.72 2.51 -10.42
N GLY A 265 -2.96 1.46 -9.67
CA GLY A 265 -3.01 1.49 -8.21
C GLY A 265 -4.30 2.09 -7.66
N MET A 266 -4.43 2.07 -6.35
CA MET A 266 -5.59 2.65 -5.66
C MET A 266 -5.29 2.87 -4.18
N ALA A 267 -6.08 3.73 -3.54
CA ALA A 267 -6.13 3.89 -2.10
C ALA A 267 -7.58 3.74 -1.61
N ILE A 268 -7.79 2.97 -0.54
CA ILE A 268 -9.09 2.77 0.09
C ILE A 268 -9.06 3.48 1.45
N THR A 269 -10.11 4.23 1.77
CA THR A 269 -10.22 4.91 3.07
C THR A 269 -10.27 3.90 4.23
N PRO A 270 -9.77 4.24 5.43
CA PRO A 270 -9.74 3.32 6.58
C PRO A 270 -11.11 2.81 7.03
N ASP A 271 -12.18 3.58 6.77
CA ASP A 271 -13.56 3.17 7.01
C ASP A 271 -14.11 2.22 5.91
N GLY A 272 -13.34 2.00 4.84
CA GLY A 272 -13.71 1.13 3.73
C GLY A 272 -14.79 1.69 2.81
N ARG A 273 -15.16 2.98 2.93
CA ARG A 273 -16.27 3.56 2.19
C ARG A 273 -15.91 4.11 0.82
N PHE A 274 -14.67 4.57 0.64
CA PHE A 274 -14.24 5.24 -0.59
C PHE A 274 -12.96 4.62 -1.13
N LEU A 275 -12.90 4.57 -2.44
CA LEU A 275 -11.73 4.12 -3.21
C LEU A 275 -11.35 5.23 -4.19
N TYR A 276 -10.06 5.58 -4.20
CA TYR A 276 -9.49 6.52 -5.16
C TYR A 276 -8.46 5.84 -6.02
N LEU A 277 -8.43 6.16 -7.30
CA LEU A 277 -7.45 5.63 -8.24
C LEU A 277 -6.96 6.70 -9.22
N PRO A 278 -5.69 6.68 -9.58
CA PRO A 278 -5.12 7.55 -10.58
C PRO A 278 -5.46 7.04 -11.98
N GLN A 279 -5.41 7.94 -12.95
CA GLN A 279 -5.64 7.69 -14.36
C GLN A 279 -4.39 8.11 -15.13
N THR A 280 -3.40 7.23 -15.25
CA THR A 280 -2.11 7.57 -15.87
C THR A 280 -2.25 8.01 -17.33
N GLY A 281 -3.19 7.42 -18.07
CA GLY A 281 -3.53 7.85 -19.44
C GLY A 281 -4.69 8.85 -19.52
N GLY A 282 -5.13 9.41 -18.39
CA GLY A 282 -6.37 10.18 -18.31
C GLY A 282 -6.26 11.45 -17.49
N PRO A 283 -7.41 12.00 -17.07
CA PRO A 283 -7.47 13.36 -16.53
C PRO A 283 -7.11 13.51 -15.05
N GLY A 284 -6.44 12.55 -14.41
CA GLY A 284 -6.02 12.72 -13.01
C GLY A 284 -6.48 11.60 -12.09
N VAL A 285 -7.24 11.90 -11.05
CA VAL A 285 -7.74 10.94 -10.05
C VAL A 285 -9.25 10.79 -10.18
N ASN A 286 -9.76 9.57 -10.00
CA ASN A 286 -11.18 9.29 -9.84
C ASN A 286 -11.47 8.65 -8.48
N GLY A 287 -12.67 8.88 -7.97
CA GLY A 287 -13.17 8.23 -6.75
C GLY A 287 -14.41 7.39 -6.99
N PHE A 288 -14.56 6.37 -6.15
CA PHE A 288 -15.71 5.49 -6.09
C PHE A 288 -16.18 5.33 -4.65
N GLU A 289 -17.49 5.19 -4.47
CA GLU A 289 -18.09 4.70 -3.24
C GLU A 289 -18.08 3.16 -3.30
N ILE A 290 -17.66 2.52 -2.21
CA ILE A 290 -17.74 1.06 -2.03
C ILE A 290 -19.06 0.76 -1.33
N ARG A 291 -19.95 0.03 -2.00
CA ARG A 291 -21.25 -0.40 -1.46
C ARG A 291 -21.09 -1.62 -0.52
N ASP A 292 -22.11 -1.88 0.28
CA ASP A 292 -22.12 -3.01 1.23
C ASP A 292 -21.96 -4.38 0.54
N ASP A 293 -22.38 -4.51 -0.71
CA ASP A 293 -22.21 -5.71 -1.53
C ASP A 293 -20.86 -5.78 -2.25
N GLY A 294 -20.03 -4.72 -2.13
CA GLY A 294 -18.73 -4.55 -2.76
C GLY A 294 -18.78 -3.90 -4.14
N ALA A 295 -19.94 -3.50 -4.64
CA ALA A 295 -20.01 -2.77 -5.91
C ALA A 295 -19.37 -1.39 -5.79
N LEU A 296 -18.63 -0.99 -6.86
CA LEU A 296 -18.05 0.36 -6.96
C LEU A 296 -19.00 1.26 -7.75
N VAL A 297 -19.37 2.39 -7.16
CA VAL A 297 -20.20 3.41 -7.79
C VAL A 297 -19.38 4.70 -7.93
N PRO A 298 -19.33 5.31 -9.13
CA PRO A 298 -18.61 6.59 -9.30
C PRO A 298 -19.05 7.63 -8.27
N LEU A 299 -18.08 8.26 -7.61
CA LEU A 299 -18.32 9.20 -6.52
C LEU A 299 -18.35 10.64 -7.06
N PRO A 300 -19.51 11.34 -6.99
CA PRO A 300 -19.58 12.72 -7.43
C PRO A 300 -18.60 13.63 -6.68
N GLY A 301 -17.88 14.49 -7.42
CA GLY A 301 -16.91 15.42 -6.84
C GLY A 301 -15.56 14.78 -6.46
N ALA A 302 -15.35 13.50 -6.73
CA ALA A 302 -14.06 12.83 -6.50
C ALA A 302 -13.17 12.76 -7.76
N ASP A 303 -13.57 13.43 -8.83
CA ASP A 303 -12.73 13.63 -10.01
C ASP A 303 -11.80 14.83 -9.78
N ALA A 304 -10.49 14.57 -9.71
CA ALA A 304 -9.47 15.59 -9.54
C ALA A 304 -8.58 15.62 -10.78
N PRO A 305 -8.67 16.65 -11.63
CA PRO A 305 -7.90 16.72 -12.86
C PRO A 305 -6.40 16.87 -12.58
N ALA A 306 -5.57 16.17 -13.36
CA ALA A 306 -4.14 16.40 -13.36
C ALA A 306 -3.79 17.77 -13.94
N ALA A 307 -2.74 18.39 -13.45
CA ALA A 307 -2.15 19.57 -14.09
C ALA A 307 -1.56 19.20 -15.47
N PRO A 308 -1.51 20.12 -16.42
CA PRO A 308 -0.92 19.86 -17.74
C PRO A 308 0.51 19.35 -17.64
N GLY A 309 0.80 18.25 -18.35
CA GLY A 309 2.13 17.62 -18.36
C GLY A 309 2.41 16.68 -17.17
N HIS A 310 1.41 16.43 -16.32
CA HIS A 310 1.49 15.53 -15.18
C HIS A 310 0.58 14.31 -15.37
N PHE A 311 1.09 13.14 -14.99
CA PHE A 311 0.46 11.85 -15.19
C PHE A 311 0.48 11.06 -13.88
N PRO A 312 -0.50 11.28 -12.98
CA PRO A 312 -0.56 10.57 -11.71
C PRO A 312 -0.68 9.05 -11.97
N GLY A 313 0.22 8.30 -11.38
CA GLY A 313 0.21 6.84 -11.45
C GLY A 313 0.05 6.19 -10.08
N ARG A 314 0.10 6.99 -9.00
CA ARG A 314 -0.09 6.51 -7.64
C ARG A 314 -0.94 7.47 -6.85
N VAL A 315 -1.72 6.90 -5.94
CA VAL A 315 -2.40 7.64 -4.89
C VAL A 315 -2.14 6.99 -3.54
N VAL A 316 -1.98 7.80 -2.52
CA VAL A 316 -1.84 7.34 -1.15
C VAL A 316 -2.58 8.30 -0.21
N LEU A 317 -3.26 7.76 0.79
CA LEU A 317 -3.91 8.58 1.83
C LEU A 317 -2.87 8.98 2.89
N SER A 318 -3.04 10.17 3.45
CA SER A 318 -2.31 10.57 4.66
C SER A 318 -2.66 9.60 5.81
N PRO A 319 -1.81 9.47 6.85
CA PRO A 319 -2.09 8.60 7.99
C PRO A 319 -3.43 8.89 8.68
N ASP A 320 -3.87 10.16 8.71
CA ASP A 320 -5.18 10.59 9.21
C ASP A 320 -6.33 10.47 8.19
N ALA A 321 -6.01 9.99 6.97
CA ALA A 321 -6.92 9.86 5.83
C ALA A 321 -7.67 11.16 5.42
N GLN A 322 -7.25 12.33 5.89
CA GLN A 322 -7.86 13.60 5.53
C GLN A 322 -7.34 14.17 4.21
N ARG A 323 -6.25 13.59 3.69
CA ARG A 323 -5.63 13.99 2.42
C ARG A 323 -5.36 12.79 1.54
N LEU A 324 -5.46 13.05 0.24
CA LEU A 324 -5.02 12.15 -0.82
C LEU A 324 -3.83 12.80 -1.52
N TYR A 325 -2.73 12.09 -1.58
CA TYR A 325 -1.54 12.46 -2.32
C TYR A 325 -1.51 11.71 -3.64
N ALA A 326 -1.53 12.44 -4.75
CA ALA A 326 -1.40 11.88 -6.09
C ALA A 326 0.04 12.11 -6.58
N ILE A 327 0.73 11.02 -6.91
CA ILE A 327 2.15 10.99 -7.27
C ILE A 327 2.27 10.76 -8.77
N ASP A 328 3.04 11.60 -9.47
CA ASP A 328 3.31 11.40 -10.88
C ASP A 328 4.10 10.10 -11.10
N THR A 329 3.66 9.31 -12.07
CA THR A 329 4.46 8.21 -12.62
C THR A 329 5.39 8.73 -13.71
N LEU A 330 4.84 9.49 -14.64
CA LEU A 330 5.59 10.09 -15.75
C LEU A 330 5.50 11.60 -15.66
N THR A 331 6.59 12.26 -15.95
CA THR A 331 6.61 13.70 -16.22
C THR A 331 7.25 13.94 -17.58
N THR A 332 6.78 14.94 -18.29
CA THR A 332 7.39 15.34 -19.58
C THR A 332 8.70 16.09 -19.37
N THR A 333 8.91 16.63 -18.17
CA THR A 333 10.11 17.38 -17.79
C THR A 333 10.36 17.28 -16.29
N GLY A 334 11.65 17.11 -15.92
CA GLY A 334 12.08 17.16 -14.52
C GLY A 334 11.73 15.91 -13.72
N THR A 335 11.43 16.11 -12.45
CA THR A 335 11.16 15.09 -11.44
C THR A 335 9.66 14.92 -11.17
N ALA A 336 9.28 13.76 -10.65
CA ALA A 336 7.92 13.44 -10.24
C ALA A 336 7.44 14.38 -9.13
N LYS A 337 6.19 14.84 -9.25
CA LYS A 337 5.54 15.73 -8.28
C LYS A 337 4.49 14.98 -7.47
N VAL A 338 4.21 15.48 -6.27
CA VAL A 338 3.09 15.05 -5.44
C VAL A 338 2.08 16.17 -5.36
N PHE A 339 0.85 15.88 -5.76
CA PHE A 339 -0.30 16.77 -5.66
C PHE A 339 -1.13 16.41 -4.44
N THR A 340 -1.60 17.41 -3.69
CA THR A 340 -2.36 17.20 -2.46
C THR A 340 -3.82 17.59 -2.66
N TYR A 341 -4.73 16.69 -2.30
CA TYR A 341 -6.18 16.95 -2.26
C TYR A 341 -6.70 16.71 -0.85
N ARG A 342 -7.68 17.49 -0.43
CA ARG A 342 -8.42 17.24 0.81
C ARG A 342 -9.53 16.24 0.53
N VAL A 343 -9.63 15.20 1.35
CA VAL A 343 -10.75 14.26 1.34
C VAL A 343 -11.87 14.83 2.19
N GLN A 344 -13.03 15.03 1.58
CA GLN A 344 -14.22 15.54 2.26
C GLN A 344 -14.96 14.40 2.98
N PRO A 345 -15.79 14.66 4.00
CA PRO A 345 -16.55 13.63 4.72
C PRO A 345 -17.45 12.76 3.83
N ASN A 346 -17.88 13.29 2.67
CA ASN A 346 -18.63 12.55 1.65
C ASN A 346 -17.75 11.88 0.60
N GLY A 347 -16.43 11.88 0.80
CA GLY A 347 -15.45 11.29 -0.12
C GLY A 347 -15.07 12.16 -1.32
N ALA A 348 -15.71 13.32 -1.54
CA ALA A 348 -15.31 14.22 -2.62
C ALA A 348 -13.88 14.76 -2.39
N LEU A 349 -13.16 15.03 -3.47
CA LEU A 349 -11.82 15.61 -3.44
C LEU A 349 -11.86 17.11 -3.68
N ALA A 350 -11.21 17.87 -2.81
CA ALA A 350 -11.05 19.32 -2.97
C ALA A 350 -9.57 19.67 -3.13
N ALA A 351 -9.26 20.52 -4.11
CA ALA A 351 -7.92 21.06 -4.25
C ALA A 351 -7.54 21.86 -2.99
N THR A 352 -6.31 21.69 -2.51
CA THR A 352 -5.81 22.44 -1.34
C THR A 352 -5.34 23.84 -1.71
N GLY A 353 -5.04 24.10 -2.99
CA GLY A 353 -4.40 25.32 -3.45
C GLY A 353 -2.89 25.37 -3.17
N GLU A 354 -2.32 24.32 -2.55
CA GLU A 354 -0.89 24.22 -2.33
C GLU A 354 -0.15 23.84 -3.63
N PRO A 355 1.05 24.38 -3.87
CA PRO A 355 1.84 23.96 -5.01
C PRO A 355 2.25 22.49 -4.87
N PRO A 356 2.39 21.76 -6.00
CA PRO A 356 2.86 20.38 -5.96
C PRO A 356 4.30 20.31 -5.42
N VAL A 357 4.59 19.25 -4.66
CA VAL A 357 5.89 19.04 -4.02
C VAL A 357 6.77 18.17 -4.89
N ASP A 358 8.02 18.59 -5.07
CA ASP A 358 9.02 17.82 -5.80
C ASP A 358 9.53 16.63 -4.98
N THR A 359 9.54 15.45 -5.56
CA THR A 359 10.05 14.24 -4.92
C THR A 359 11.55 14.05 -5.11
N GLY A 360 12.16 14.76 -6.05
CA GLY A 360 13.57 14.56 -6.45
C GLY A 360 13.83 13.27 -7.22
N VAL A 361 12.79 12.48 -7.58
CA VAL A 361 12.96 11.22 -8.33
C VAL A 361 12.39 11.34 -9.74
N THR A 362 12.86 10.51 -10.66
CA THR A 362 12.34 10.44 -12.01
C THR A 362 11.67 9.09 -12.26
N PHE A 363 10.58 9.10 -13.00
CA PHE A 363 9.80 7.92 -13.35
C PHE A 363 9.49 7.06 -12.12
N SER A 364 8.42 7.40 -11.41
CA SER A 364 7.95 6.68 -10.23
C SER A 364 6.89 5.66 -10.65
N ASP A 365 7.29 4.40 -10.84
CA ASP A 365 6.38 3.30 -11.17
C ASP A 365 6.35 2.24 -10.05
N GLY A 366 5.43 1.28 -10.10
CA GLY A 366 5.28 0.23 -9.07
C GLY A 366 4.59 0.68 -7.78
N ALA A 367 4.68 -0.11 -6.70
CA ALA A 367 4.18 0.25 -5.38
C ALA A 367 5.15 1.22 -4.69
N THR A 368 5.07 2.46 -5.09
CA THR A 368 5.78 3.57 -4.48
C THR A 368 4.78 4.51 -3.82
N GLY A 369 5.22 5.34 -2.91
CA GLY A 369 4.33 6.19 -2.15
C GLY A 369 3.73 5.46 -0.96
N VAL A 370 4.58 5.02 -0.03
CA VAL A 370 4.17 4.43 1.25
C VAL A 370 4.59 5.34 2.40
N PHE A 371 3.75 5.40 3.43
CA PHE A 371 4.09 6.12 4.64
C PHE A 371 4.89 5.25 5.61
N ALA A 372 5.92 5.86 6.21
CA ALA A 372 6.58 5.40 7.42
C ALA A 372 6.32 6.41 8.52
N SER A 373 5.84 5.96 9.66
CA SER A 373 5.60 6.78 10.86
C SER A 373 6.38 6.17 12.03
N PRO A 374 7.72 6.32 12.05
CA PRO A 374 8.52 5.77 13.14
C PRO A 374 8.11 6.45 14.43
N GLY A 375 7.67 5.66 15.41
CA GLY A 375 7.42 6.11 16.76
C GLY A 375 8.73 6.34 17.50
N PRO A 376 8.70 7.04 18.65
CA PRO A 376 9.88 7.14 19.52
C PRO A 376 10.37 5.75 19.89
N ALA A 377 11.70 5.57 19.85
CA ALA A 377 12.40 4.30 20.10
C ALA A 377 12.21 3.81 21.54
#